data_fd251775b14d0695ee75661ba22d2804
#
_entry.id   fd251775b14d0695ee75661ba22d2804
#
_cell.length_a   1.000
_cell.length_b   1.000
_cell.length_c   1.000
_cell.angle_alpha   90.00
_cell.angle_beta   90.00
_cell.angle_gamma   90.00
#
_symmetry.space_group_name_H-M   'P 1'
#
loop_
_entity.id
_entity.type
_entity.pdbx_description
1 polymer ?
#
loop_
_entity_poly.entity_id
_entity_poly.type
_entity_poly.pdbx_seq_one_letter_code
_entity_poly.pdbx_strand_id
1 'polypeptide(L)'
;MKLIIPTADNPTEQSQNVSKRKAKKYKHTQPSKIETLKPELKTKVEHKDFENLIKVYDRQNALFYCDPPYHKTEKYYDVLFTDSDHERLRNSLSNIKGRFILSYNDDEYIRELYKDFNIAEVERQNNLSRGIYKELIITNY
;
A
#
# COMPACT_ATOMS: atom_id res chain seq x y z
N MET A 1 -2.18 -10.80 -0.89
CA MET A 1 -2.09 -9.49 -0.22
C MET A 1 -1.40 -8.50 -1.15
N LYS A 2 -1.98 -7.35 -1.35
CA LYS A 2 -1.40 -6.29 -2.20
C LYS A 2 -0.81 -5.22 -1.27
N LEU A 3 0.51 -5.01 -1.37
CA LEU A 3 1.22 -3.98 -0.61
C LEU A 3 1.65 -2.87 -1.58
N ILE A 4 1.21 -1.64 -1.35
CA ILE A 4 1.60 -0.47 -2.14
C ILE A 4 2.50 0.40 -1.25
N ILE A 5 3.77 0.55 -1.65
CA ILE A 5 4.76 1.36 -0.92
C ILE A 5 5.16 2.53 -1.81
N PRO A 6 4.84 3.78 -1.45
CA PRO A 6 5.41 4.94 -2.12
C PRO A 6 6.90 5.04 -1.78
N THR A 7 7.77 5.02 -2.78
CA THR A 7 9.20 5.32 -2.59
C THR A 7 9.42 6.81 -2.76
N ALA A 8 9.75 7.51 -1.67
CA ALA A 8 10.30 8.84 -1.74
C ALA A 8 11.78 8.77 -2.14
N ASP A 9 12.19 9.62 -3.08
CA ASP A 9 13.53 9.67 -3.65
C ASP A 9 14.63 9.83 -2.63
N ASN A 10 15.69 9.05 -2.81
CA ASN A 10 16.97 9.24 -2.15
C ASN A 10 17.78 10.28 -2.97
N PRO A 11 18.15 11.43 -2.42
CA PRO A 11 19.01 12.38 -3.11
C PRO A 11 20.47 12.02 -2.81
N THR A 12 21.11 11.22 -3.65
CA THR A 12 22.57 11.27 -3.90
C THR A 12 22.96 10.33 -5.03
N GLU A 13 23.15 10.89 -6.22
CA GLU A 13 24.25 10.48 -7.08
C GLU A 13 24.67 11.66 -7.93
N GLN A 14 25.93 12.02 -7.72
CA GLN A 14 26.61 13.12 -8.36
C GLN A 14 26.87 12.84 -9.84
N SER A 15 26.67 13.91 -10.60
CA SER A 15 27.03 14.06 -11.99
C SER A 15 28.48 13.78 -12.30
N GLN A 16 28.75 13.12 -13.41
CA GLN A 16 29.95 13.40 -14.20
C GLN A 16 29.68 13.34 -15.72
N ASN A 17 29.91 14.50 -16.35
CA ASN A 17 30.38 14.74 -17.70
C ASN A 17 29.75 14.00 -18.89
N VAL A 18 29.02 14.74 -19.72
CA VAL A 18 28.95 14.47 -21.16
C VAL A 18 29.06 15.76 -21.97
N SER A 19 30.03 15.69 -22.81
CA SER A 19 30.50 16.52 -23.90
C SER A 19 29.46 17.31 -24.72
N LYS A 20 29.89 18.53 -25.06
CA LYS A 20 29.24 19.47 -25.98
C LYS A 20 29.01 18.89 -27.38
N ARG A 21 27.76 18.83 -27.84
CA ARG A 21 27.43 18.79 -29.27
C ARG A 21 26.46 19.92 -29.64
N LYS A 22 26.78 20.58 -30.77
CA LYS A 22 26.20 21.82 -31.28
C LYS A 22 24.69 21.74 -31.50
N ALA A 23 23.97 22.69 -30.94
CA ALA A 23 22.53 22.88 -31.08
C ALA A 23 22.18 23.42 -32.47
N LYS A 24 21.23 22.79 -33.16
CA LYS A 24 20.54 23.31 -34.34
C LYS A 24 19.27 24.04 -33.86
N LYS A 25 19.17 25.29 -34.29
CA LYS A 25 18.15 26.28 -33.91
C LYS A 25 16.78 25.86 -34.43
N TYR A 26 15.85 25.53 -33.55
CA TYR A 26 14.41 25.43 -33.84
C TYR A 26 13.64 26.52 -33.09
N LYS A 27 12.74 27.20 -33.81
CA LYS A 27 11.94 28.32 -33.33
C LYS A 27 10.90 27.89 -32.31
N HIS A 28 10.74 28.74 -31.34
CA HIS A 28 9.82 28.74 -30.20
C HIS A 28 8.38 28.30 -30.49
N THR A 29 7.95 27.34 -29.73
CA THR A 29 6.61 27.36 -29.08
C THR A 29 6.88 26.96 -27.61
N GLN A 30 6.53 27.84 -26.67
CA GLN A 30 6.71 27.56 -25.24
C GLN A 30 5.72 26.47 -24.83
N PRO A 31 6.16 25.37 -24.22
CA PRO A 31 5.25 24.44 -23.56
C PRO A 31 4.73 25.09 -22.28
N SER A 32 3.43 25.01 -22.10
CA SER A 32 2.74 25.47 -20.90
C SER A 32 3.32 24.82 -19.64
N LYS A 33 3.49 25.61 -18.60
CA LYS A 33 4.20 25.39 -17.33
C LYS A 33 3.59 24.32 -16.39
N ILE A 34 2.87 23.32 -16.91
CA ILE A 34 2.11 22.33 -16.11
C ILE A 34 2.62 20.88 -16.27
N GLU A 35 3.61 20.64 -17.16
CA GLU A 35 4.06 19.27 -17.47
C GLU A 35 5.25 18.73 -16.68
N THR A 36 5.71 19.43 -15.68
CA THR A 36 6.93 19.06 -14.94
C THR A 36 6.71 18.77 -13.47
N LEU A 37 5.80 17.91 -13.09
CA LEU A 37 5.80 17.30 -11.73
C LEU A 37 4.85 16.09 -11.69
N LYS A 38 5.10 15.07 -12.51
CA LYS A 38 4.70 13.71 -12.14
C LYS A 38 5.97 12.96 -11.77
N PRO A 39 6.26 12.77 -10.47
CA PRO A 39 7.25 11.78 -10.11
C PRO A 39 6.77 10.46 -10.69
N GLU A 40 7.58 9.82 -11.53
CA GLU A 40 7.29 8.47 -12.00
C GLU A 40 7.17 7.58 -10.76
N LEU A 41 5.96 7.16 -10.46
CA LEU A 41 5.71 6.22 -9.38
C LEU A 41 6.31 4.89 -9.80
N LYS A 42 7.53 4.60 -9.36
CA LYS A 42 8.19 3.33 -9.62
C LYS A 42 7.48 2.26 -8.81
N THR A 43 6.61 1.52 -9.48
CA THR A 43 5.93 0.36 -8.86
C THR A 43 6.86 -0.84 -8.92
N LYS A 44 7.17 -1.42 -7.77
CA LYS A 44 7.91 -2.68 -7.65
C LYS A 44 6.95 -3.78 -7.18
N VAL A 45 6.92 -4.90 -7.90
CA VAL A 45 6.15 -6.08 -7.51
C VAL A 45 7.12 -7.10 -6.91
N GLU A 46 6.86 -7.54 -5.68
CA GLU A 46 7.64 -8.58 -5.01
C GLU A 46 6.73 -9.71 -4.55
N HIS A 47 7.19 -10.95 -4.74
CA HIS A 47 6.51 -12.14 -4.26
C HIS A 47 7.23 -12.66 -3.01
N LYS A 48 6.87 -12.09 -1.85
CA LYS A 48 7.48 -12.40 -0.56
C LYS A 48 6.41 -12.50 0.52
N ASP A 49 6.75 -13.15 1.62
CA ASP A 49 5.95 -13.12 2.83
C ASP A 49 5.77 -11.68 3.35
N PHE A 50 4.57 -11.36 3.83
CA PHE A 50 4.20 -10.01 4.23
C PHE A 50 5.03 -9.46 5.41
N GLU A 51 5.42 -10.32 6.38
CA GLU A 51 6.27 -9.89 7.50
C GLU A 51 7.64 -9.42 7.00
N ASN A 52 8.23 -10.16 6.04
CA ASN A 52 9.49 -9.78 5.43
C ASN A 52 9.37 -8.47 4.65
N LEU A 53 8.27 -8.27 3.92
CA LEU A 53 8.01 -7.03 3.21
C LEU A 53 7.87 -5.85 4.17
N ILE A 54 7.03 -5.98 5.20
CA ILE A 54 6.83 -4.95 6.21
C ILE A 54 8.17 -4.60 6.85
N LYS A 55 8.93 -5.58 7.32
CA LYS A 55 10.23 -5.38 7.96
C LYS A 55 11.26 -4.66 7.08
N VAL A 56 11.30 -4.97 5.78
CA VAL A 56 12.26 -4.36 4.83
C VAL A 56 11.89 -2.93 4.49
N TYR A 57 10.57 -2.61 4.40
CA TYR A 57 10.11 -1.33 3.90
C TYR A 57 9.61 -0.38 5.01
N ASP A 58 9.61 -0.82 6.28
CA ASP A 58 9.15 0.02 7.39
C ASP A 58 10.09 1.20 7.66
N ARG A 59 9.52 2.40 7.61
CA ARG A 59 10.15 3.68 7.94
C ARG A 59 9.07 4.70 8.31
N GLN A 60 9.45 5.79 8.97
CA GLN A 60 8.51 6.81 9.46
C GLN A 60 7.55 7.40 8.42
N ASN A 61 7.97 7.48 7.16
CA ASN A 61 7.16 7.99 6.06
C ASN A 61 6.55 6.87 5.18
N ALA A 62 6.68 5.60 5.58
CA ALA A 62 6.03 4.50 4.87
C ALA A 62 4.52 4.49 5.11
N LEU A 63 3.77 4.11 4.09
CA LEU A 63 2.35 3.78 4.18
C LEU A 63 2.12 2.40 3.60
N PHE A 64 1.65 1.48 4.44
CA PHE A 64 1.28 0.14 4.04
C PHE A 64 -0.23 0.08 3.77
N TYR A 65 -0.63 -0.31 2.56
CA TYR A 65 -2.00 -0.69 2.28
C TYR A 65 -2.08 -2.22 2.26
N CYS A 66 -2.84 -2.78 3.17
CA CYS A 66 -3.00 -4.21 3.35
C CYS A 66 -4.43 -4.65 3.03
N ASP A 67 -4.54 -5.65 2.15
CA ASP A 67 -5.80 -6.25 1.73
C ASP A 67 -5.62 -7.79 1.76
N PRO A 68 -5.61 -8.40 2.97
CA PRO A 68 -5.45 -9.84 3.13
C PRO A 68 -6.74 -10.58 2.74
N PRO A 69 -6.71 -11.91 2.61
CA PRO A 69 -7.92 -12.72 2.55
C PRO A 69 -8.80 -12.43 3.76
N TYR A 70 -10.10 -12.22 3.53
CA TYR A 70 -11.04 -11.88 4.60
C TYR A 70 -11.32 -13.09 5.48
N HIS A 71 -11.40 -12.88 6.79
CA HIS A 71 -11.68 -13.92 7.76
C HIS A 71 -12.98 -14.68 7.43
N LYS A 72 -12.98 -16.01 7.53
CA LYS A 72 -14.03 -16.93 7.13
C LYS A 72 -14.37 -16.97 5.63
N THR A 73 -13.60 -16.28 4.78
CA THR A 73 -13.76 -16.32 3.33
C THR A 73 -12.58 -16.97 2.62
N GLU A 74 -11.61 -17.49 3.36
CA GLU A 74 -10.35 -18.06 2.87
C GLU A 74 -10.58 -19.21 1.89
N LYS A 75 -11.67 -19.95 2.04
CA LYS A 75 -12.08 -21.04 1.14
C LYS A 75 -12.32 -20.62 -0.33
N TYR A 76 -12.46 -19.32 -0.57
CA TYR A 76 -12.61 -18.75 -1.91
C TYR A 76 -11.27 -18.36 -2.55
N TYR A 77 -10.16 -18.50 -1.81
CA TYR A 77 -8.83 -18.20 -2.28
C TYR A 77 -8.01 -19.48 -2.38
N ASP A 78 -7.14 -19.57 -3.38
CA ASP A 78 -6.19 -20.69 -3.53
C ASP A 78 -5.06 -20.67 -2.49
N VAL A 79 -5.01 -19.64 -1.66
CA VAL A 79 -4.01 -19.45 -0.60
C VAL A 79 -4.68 -19.60 0.75
N LEU A 80 -4.19 -20.55 1.54
CA LEU A 80 -4.61 -20.72 2.92
C LEU A 80 -4.07 -19.55 3.76
N PHE A 81 -4.97 -18.76 4.35
CA PHE A 81 -4.64 -17.69 5.30
C PHE A 81 -5.37 -18.01 6.61
N THR A 82 -4.62 -18.45 7.60
CA THR A 82 -5.15 -19.00 8.86
C THR A 82 -5.33 -17.91 9.92
N ASP A 83 -6.01 -18.22 11.03
CA ASP A 83 -6.11 -17.32 12.18
C ASP A 83 -4.72 -16.89 12.68
N SER A 84 -3.75 -17.82 12.67
CA SER A 84 -2.35 -17.50 12.99
C SER A 84 -1.74 -16.48 12.04
N ASP A 85 -2.12 -16.48 10.75
CA ASP A 85 -1.65 -15.48 9.79
C ASP A 85 -2.29 -14.11 10.02
N HIS A 86 -3.56 -14.08 10.43
CA HIS A 86 -4.23 -12.84 10.88
C HIS A 86 -3.52 -12.22 12.09
N GLU A 87 -3.17 -13.05 13.09
CA GLU A 87 -2.41 -12.62 14.27
C GLU A 87 -1.00 -12.15 13.92
N ARG A 88 -0.29 -12.87 13.05
CA ARG A 88 1.04 -12.48 12.55
C ARG A 88 1.00 -11.12 11.86
N LEU A 89 -0.02 -10.89 11.02
CA LEU A 89 -0.21 -9.61 10.33
C LEU A 89 -0.45 -8.48 11.34
N ARG A 90 -1.36 -8.69 12.30
CA ARG A 90 -1.63 -7.73 13.38
C ARG A 90 -0.35 -7.39 14.15
N ASN A 91 0.42 -8.40 14.55
CA ASN A 91 1.65 -8.23 15.31
C ASN A 91 2.72 -7.47 14.52
N SER A 92 2.86 -7.77 13.23
CA SER A 92 3.76 -7.05 12.33
C SER A 92 3.38 -5.58 12.21
N LEU A 93 2.09 -5.28 12.02
CA LEU A 93 1.58 -3.90 11.89
C LEU A 93 1.64 -3.10 13.20
N SER A 94 1.57 -3.75 14.35
CA SER A 94 1.66 -3.08 15.66
C SER A 94 3.05 -2.50 15.96
N ASN A 95 4.08 -2.99 15.30
CA ASN A 95 5.46 -2.62 15.59
C ASN A 95 6.10 -1.72 14.52
N ILE A 96 5.34 -1.28 13.52
CA ILE A 96 5.87 -0.43 12.45
C ILE A 96 6.09 1.02 12.91
N LYS A 97 7.06 1.67 12.28
CA LYS A 97 7.32 3.11 12.41
C LYS A 97 6.45 3.94 11.49
N GLY A 98 6.00 3.34 10.41
CA GLY A 98 5.16 3.94 9.39
C GLY A 98 3.68 3.92 9.75
N ARG A 99 2.86 4.12 8.73
CA ARG A 99 1.40 4.09 8.83
C ARG A 99 0.85 2.91 8.06
N PHE A 100 -0.33 2.43 8.44
CA PHE A 100 -1.03 1.45 7.64
C PHE A 100 -2.51 1.78 7.45
N ILE A 101 -3.05 1.28 6.36
CA ILE A 101 -4.47 1.15 6.08
C ILE A 101 -4.69 -0.34 5.81
N LEU A 102 -5.60 -0.95 6.53
CA LEU A 102 -5.92 -2.36 6.42
C LEU A 102 -7.41 -2.51 6.19
N SER A 103 -7.81 -3.26 5.16
CA SER A 103 -9.21 -3.57 4.89
C SER A 103 -9.56 -5.00 5.31
N TYR A 104 -10.73 -5.17 5.92
CA TYR A 104 -11.31 -6.45 6.30
C TYR A 104 -12.83 -6.45 6.17
N ASN A 105 -13.42 -7.65 6.07
CA ASN A 105 -14.84 -7.81 6.32
C ASN A 105 -15.18 -7.48 7.78
N ASP A 106 -16.41 -7.05 8.02
CA ASP A 106 -16.92 -6.85 9.38
C ASP A 106 -17.13 -8.22 10.05
N ASP A 107 -16.22 -8.57 10.94
CA ASP A 107 -16.20 -9.83 11.69
C ASP A 107 -15.77 -9.55 13.14
N GLU A 108 -16.42 -10.22 14.11
CA GLU A 108 -16.18 -10.02 15.52
C GLU A 108 -14.73 -10.35 15.94
N TYR A 109 -14.16 -11.42 15.37
CA TYR A 109 -12.77 -11.79 15.61
C TYR A 109 -11.81 -10.68 15.15
N ILE A 110 -12.04 -10.12 13.96
CA ILE A 110 -11.21 -9.02 13.44
C ILE A 110 -11.37 -7.76 14.30
N ARG A 111 -12.59 -7.43 14.74
CA ARG A 111 -12.81 -6.30 15.64
C ARG A 111 -12.06 -6.45 16.96
N GLU A 112 -12.09 -7.63 17.56
CA GLU A 112 -11.34 -7.90 18.79
C GLU A 112 -9.82 -7.89 18.57
N LEU A 113 -9.35 -8.48 17.46
CA LEU A 113 -7.93 -8.55 17.12
C LEU A 113 -7.30 -7.16 16.93
N TYR A 114 -8.07 -6.20 16.39
CA TYR A 114 -7.60 -4.85 16.07
C TYR A 114 -8.21 -3.76 16.98
N LYS A 115 -8.80 -4.11 18.11
CA LYS A 115 -9.49 -3.16 19.03
C LYS A 115 -8.65 -1.98 19.50
N ASP A 116 -7.32 -2.12 19.49
CA ASP A 116 -6.38 -1.08 19.92
C ASP A 116 -6.07 -0.06 18.80
N PHE A 117 -6.65 -0.23 17.60
CA PHE A 117 -6.47 0.63 16.45
C PHE A 117 -7.74 1.40 16.10
N ASN A 118 -7.62 2.39 15.23
CA ASN A 118 -8.78 3.11 14.72
C ASN A 118 -9.53 2.23 13.72
N ILE A 119 -10.80 1.94 13.99
CA ILE A 119 -11.67 1.14 13.12
C ILE A 119 -12.80 2.02 12.61
N ALA A 120 -12.89 2.16 11.29
CA ALA A 120 -14.00 2.81 10.59
C ALA A 120 -14.80 1.75 9.81
N GLU A 121 -16.13 1.86 9.84
CA GLU A 121 -17.03 1.03 9.04
C GLU A 121 -17.35 1.72 7.72
N VAL A 122 -17.28 0.97 6.64
CA VAL A 122 -17.65 1.42 5.30
C VAL A 122 -18.69 0.48 4.70
N GLU A 123 -19.81 1.00 4.28
CA GLU A 123 -20.80 0.23 3.54
C GLU A 123 -20.42 0.20 2.06
N ARG A 124 -20.39 -1.02 1.50
CA ARG A 124 -20.17 -1.25 0.08
C ARG A 124 -21.33 -1.99 -0.55
N GLN A 125 -21.69 -1.56 -1.74
CA GLN A 125 -22.69 -2.24 -2.55
C GLN A 125 -22.02 -3.40 -3.30
N ASN A 126 -22.56 -4.61 -3.12
CA ASN A 126 -22.10 -5.76 -3.89
C ASN A 126 -22.78 -5.74 -5.26
N ASN A 127 -21.99 -5.51 -6.30
CA ASN A 127 -22.48 -5.45 -7.67
C ASN A 127 -23.03 -6.80 -8.21
N LEU A 128 -22.66 -7.92 -7.58
CA LEU A 128 -23.10 -9.26 -8.00
C LEU A 128 -24.39 -9.70 -7.30
N SER A 129 -24.55 -9.38 -6.01
CA SER A 129 -25.69 -9.88 -5.21
C SER A 129 -26.72 -8.80 -4.83
N ARG A 130 -26.54 -7.55 -5.27
CA ARG A 130 -27.34 -6.37 -4.89
C ARG A 130 -27.48 -6.15 -3.38
N GLY A 131 -26.64 -6.79 -2.57
CA GLY A 131 -26.59 -6.63 -1.13
C GLY A 131 -25.62 -5.52 -0.69
N ILE A 132 -25.89 -4.94 0.49
CA ILE A 132 -24.93 -4.07 1.17
C ILE A 132 -24.11 -4.97 2.09
N TYR A 133 -22.79 -4.83 2.04
CA TYR A 133 -21.90 -5.48 3.03
C TYR A 133 -21.04 -4.41 3.72
N LYS A 134 -20.67 -4.70 4.95
CA LYS A 134 -19.82 -3.83 5.74
C LYS A 134 -18.37 -4.28 5.64
N GLU A 135 -17.51 -3.30 5.46
CA GLU A 135 -16.06 -3.46 5.43
C GLU A 135 -15.45 -2.60 6.55
N LEU A 136 -14.44 -3.13 7.19
CA LEU A 136 -13.67 -2.40 8.19
C LEU A 136 -12.43 -1.80 7.55
N ILE A 137 -12.21 -0.51 7.79
CA ILE A 137 -10.96 0.17 7.48
C ILE A 137 -10.25 0.45 8.80
N ILE A 138 -9.09 -0.17 8.96
CA ILE A 138 -8.32 -0.14 10.20
C ILE A 138 -7.02 0.63 9.96
N THR A 139 -6.68 1.54 10.88
CA THR A 139 -5.49 2.40 10.76
C THR A 139 -4.81 2.60 12.12
N ASN A 140 -3.51 2.96 12.10
CA ASN A 140 -2.75 3.33 13.31
C ASN A 140 -2.56 4.85 13.47
N TYR A 141 -3.34 5.66 12.78
CA TYR A 141 -3.25 7.11 12.85
C TYR A 141 -4.62 7.77 12.74
#